data_b30d9b5b15d3eb024fd1c3b486e7aeea
#
_entry.id   b30d9b5b15d3eb024fd1c3b486e7aeea
#
_cell.length_a   1.000
_cell.length_b   1.000
_cell.length_c   1.000
_cell.angle_alpha   90.00
_cell.angle_beta   90.00
_cell.angle_gamma   90.00
#
_symmetry.space_group_name_H-M   'P 1'
#
loop_
_entity.id
_entity.type
_entity.pdbx_description
1 polymer ?
#
loop_
_entity_poly.entity_id
_entity_poly.type
_entity_poly.pdbx_seq_one_letter_code
_entity_poly.pdbx_strand_id
1 'polypeptide(L)'
;MRIFVAEWMKTRHTILHRLVLLIPLFCSLAVLGYAAYRKNSFSLAFFYQGFFLIWSAVLLPLGVGILTGILVHEEEEAGNFYGLLQCSRKRSSLYLGKFSAALVFLTGSTFLTTLIISTGLCFLLQKERGVGLFLTAACLAVCGVLPVLAVHLWISFAFGMGASVGVGICGLLLAVLLGSTSLGDHIWYAVPWTYPVKMAMFPMA
;
A
#
# COMPACT_ATOMS: atom_id res chain seq x y z
N MET A 1 -21.80 -7.31 1.14
CA MET A 1 -21.63 -6.90 2.54
C MET A 1 -21.28 -8.06 3.49
N ARG A 2 -22.02 -9.16 3.57
CA ARG A 2 -21.75 -10.26 4.53
C ARG A 2 -20.36 -10.91 4.41
N ILE A 3 -19.78 -11.02 3.20
CA ILE A 3 -18.46 -11.63 2.99
C ILE A 3 -17.34 -10.71 3.51
N PHE A 4 -17.40 -9.43 3.18
CA PHE A 4 -16.43 -8.44 3.71
C PHE A 4 -16.41 -8.41 5.25
N VAL A 5 -17.60 -8.41 5.89
CA VAL A 5 -17.69 -8.42 7.35
C VAL A 5 -17.09 -9.72 7.93
N ALA A 6 -17.29 -10.85 7.27
CA ALA A 6 -16.69 -12.13 7.68
C ALA A 6 -15.15 -12.08 7.58
N GLU A 7 -14.60 -11.58 6.46
CA GLU A 7 -13.16 -11.39 6.28
C GLU A 7 -12.58 -10.42 7.32
N TRP A 8 -13.26 -9.30 7.58
CA TRP A 8 -12.87 -8.34 8.60
C TRP A 8 -12.84 -8.93 10.01
N MET A 9 -13.83 -9.77 10.36
CA MET A 9 -13.85 -10.44 11.67
C MET A 9 -12.74 -11.48 11.82
N LYS A 10 -12.38 -12.20 10.76
CA LYS A 10 -11.26 -13.16 10.76
C LYS A 10 -9.95 -12.44 11.05
N THR A 11 -9.70 -11.33 10.38
CA THR A 11 -8.44 -10.59 10.48
C THR A 11 -8.30 -9.79 11.78
N ARG A 12 -9.38 -9.58 12.56
CA ARG A 12 -9.40 -8.71 13.76
C ARG A 12 -8.36 -9.09 14.83
N HIS A 13 -8.05 -10.36 14.97
CA HIS A 13 -7.10 -10.87 15.96
C HIS A 13 -5.72 -11.22 15.38
N THR A 14 -5.50 -10.94 14.09
CA THR A 14 -4.26 -11.27 13.40
C THR A 14 -3.23 -10.14 13.51
N ILE A 15 -2.00 -10.49 13.18
CA ILE A 15 -0.87 -9.56 13.13
C ILE A 15 -1.10 -8.40 12.13
N LEU A 16 -2.01 -8.58 11.15
CA LEU A 16 -2.31 -7.59 10.12
C LEU A 16 -2.73 -6.23 10.67
N HIS A 17 -3.65 -6.21 11.65
CA HIS A 17 -4.09 -4.95 12.26
C HIS A 17 -2.95 -4.20 12.94
N ARG A 18 -2.03 -4.93 13.58
CA ARG A 18 -0.85 -4.33 14.22
C ARG A 18 0.11 -3.77 13.18
N LEU A 19 0.38 -4.51 12.10
CA LEU A 19 1.25 -4.05 11.01
C LEU A 19 0.69 -2.81 10.31
N VAL A 20 -0.62 -2.81 10.00
CA VAL A 20 -1.31 -1.70 9.33
C VAL A 20 -1.32 -0.42 10.17
N LEU A 21 -1.20 -0.50 11.49
CA LEU A 21 -1.08 0.65 12.38
C LEU A 21 0.37 1.03 12.68
N LEU A 22 1.24 0.06 12.96
CA LEU A 22 2.62 0.32 13.40
C LEU A 22 3.49 0.86 12.27
N ILE A 23 3.36 0.32 11.04
CA ILE A 23 4.15 0.77 9.89
C ILE A 23 3.87 2.25 9.57
N PRO A 24 2.60 2.71 9.42
CA PRO A 24 2.28 4.12 9.26
C PRO A 24 2.83 5.02 10.36
N LEU A 25 2.66 4.62 11.61
CA LEU A 25 3.13 5.41 12.75
C LEU A 25 4.65 5.55 12.73
N PHE A 26 5.38 4.45 12.53
CA PHE A 26 6.84 4.48 12.48
C PHE A 26 7.35 5.35 11.33
N CYS A 27 6.79 5.18 10.12
CA CYS A 27 7.15 5.99 8.95
C CYS A 27 6.84 7.48 9.19
N SER A 28 5.68 7.79 9.77
CA SER A 28 5.29 9.17 10.06
C SER A 28 6.23 9.81 11.07
N LEU A 29 6.57 9.10 12.15
CA LEU A 29 7.50 9.58 13.17
C LEU A 29 8.90 9.81 12.59
N ALA A 30 9.38 8.92 11.72
CA ALA A 30 10.68 9.07 11.07
C ALA A 30 10.72 10.32 10.18
N VAL A 31 9.70 10.53 9.34
CA VAL A 31 9.63 11.71 8.45
C VAL A 31 9.50 13.00 9.25
N LEU A 32 8.62 13.05 10.25
CA LEU A 32 8.42 14.24 11.09
C LEU A 32 9.64 14.52 11.99
N GLY A 33 10.26 13.48 12.53
CA GLY A 33 11.51 13.61 13.31
C GLY A 33 12.66 14.18 12.46
N TYR A 34 12.80 13.69 11.21
CA TYR A 34 13.77 14.24 10.28
C TYR A 34 13.44 15.69 9.90
N ALA A 35 12.17 16.01 9.66
CA ALA A 35 11.73 17.37 9.37
C ALA A 35 11.99 18.33 10.54
N ALA A 36 11.76 17.91 11.78
CA ALA A 36 12.02 18.70 12.98
C ALA A 36 13.53 18.93 13.18
N TYR A 37 14.35 17.90 12.95
CA TYR A 37 15.81 18.01 13.05
C TYR A 37 16.38 18.99 12.00
N ARG A 38 15.88 18.95 10.78
CA ARG A 38 16.34 19.75 9.63
C ARG A 38 15.48 21.01 9.41
N LYS A 39 14.91 21.56 10.46
CA LYS A 39 14.03 22.73 10.45
C LYS A 39 14.60 23.86 9.55
N ASN A 40 13.83 24.30 8.59
CA ASN A 40 14.15 25.34 7.59
C ASN A 40 15.19 24.99 6.49
N SER A 41 15.71 23.75 6.43
CA SER A 41 16.68 23.39 5.40
C SER A 41 16.06 22.84 4.11
N PHE A 42 14.79 22.38 4.16
CA PHE A 42 14.13 21.75 3.02
C PHE A 42 12.72 22.29 2.77
N SER A 43 12.31 22.25 1.50
CA SER A 43 10.96 22.66 1.08
C SER A 43 9.92 21.58 1.36
N LEU A 44 8.63 21.96 1.38
CA LEU A 44 7.52 21.00 1.43
C LEU A 44 7.57 19.99 0.29
N ALA A 45 8.01 20.45 -0.91
CA ALA A 45 8.18 19.60 -2.09
C ALA A 45 9.18 18.47 -1.85
N PHE A 46 10.29 18.72 -1.18
CA PHE A 46 11.28 17.70 -0.84
C PHE A 46 10.68 16.59 0.03
N PHE A 47 9.93 16.96 1.08
CA PHE A 47 9.28 15.98 1.96
C PHE A 47 8.18 15.21 1.23
N TYR A 48 7.42 15.89 0.37
CA TYR A 48 6.40 15.24 -0.46
C TYR A 48 7.01 14.18 -1.37
N GLN A 49 7.99 14.55 -2.17
CA GLN A 49 8.65 13.65 -3.10
C GLN A 49 9.32 12.49 -2.38
N GLY A 50 10.08 12.76 -1.33
CA GLY A 50 10.75 11.72 -0.54
C GLY A 50 9.77 10.73 0.10
N PHE A 51 8.70 11.24 0.71
CA PHE A 51 7.68 10.39 1.31
C PHE A 51 6.97 9.51 0.28
N PHE A 52 6.41 10.11 -0.76
CA PHE A 52 5.66 9.33 -1.75
C PHE A 52 6.55 8.39 -2.56
N LEU A 53 7.82 8.73 -2.78
CA LEU A 53 8.76 7.82 -3.41
C LEU A 53 8.93 6.55 -2.55
N ILE A 54 9.27 6.71 -1.28
CA ILE A 54 9.49 5.57 -0.36
C ILE A 54 8.17 4.81 -0.16
N TRP A 55 7.06 5.51 0.06
CA TRP A 55 5.76 4.88 0.30
C TRP A 55 5.29 4.08 -0.90
N SER A 56 5.26 4.68 -2.08
CA SER A 56 4.69 4.06 -3.28
C SER A 56 5.64 3.11 -4.01
N ALA A 57 6.95 3.33 -3.97
CA ALA A 57 7.91 2.45 -4.64
C ALA A 57 8.39 1.29 -3.75
N VAL A 58 8.43 1.48 -2.41
CA VAL A 58 8.98 0.47 -1.50
C VAL A 58 7.87 -0.17 -0.67
N LEU A 59 7.13 0.63 0.11
CA LEU A 59 6.21 0.11 1.11
C LEU A 59 4.92 -0.46 0.51
N LEU A 60 4.37 0.14 -0.55
CA LEU A 60 3.17 -0.39 -1.18
C LEU A 60 3.40 -1.74 -1.87
N PRO A 61 4.40 -1.94 -2.75
CA PRO A 61 4.63 -3.26 -3.37
C PRO A 61 4.91 -4.36 -2.36
N LEU A 62 5.76 -4.12 -1.37
CA LEU A 62 6.03 -5.08 -0.29
C LEU A 62 4.79 -5.31 0.58
N GLY A 63 4.12 -4.24 0.97
CA GLY A 63 2.92 -4.31 1.79
C GLY A 63 1.80 -5.10 1.12
N VAL A 64 1.60 -4.92 -0.19
CA VAL A 64 0.64 -5.72 -0.97
C VAL A 64 1.03 -7.19 -0.96
N GLY A 65 2.30 -7.52 -1.22
CA GLY A 65 2.79 -8.90 -1.24
C GLY A 65 2.62 -9.61 0.10
N ILE A 66 2.98 -8.95 1.19
CA ILE A 66 2.84 -9.48 2.54
C ILE A 66 1.36 -9.60 2.94
N LEU A 67 0.57 -8.55 2.71
CA LEU A 67 -0.84 -8.51 3.09
C LEU A 67 -1.66 -9.59 2.39
N THR A 68 -1.53 -9.71 1.07
CA THR A 68 -2.24 -10.74 0.31
C THR A 68 -1.74 -12.14 0.66
N GLY A 69 -0.43 -12.28 0.89
CA GLY A 69 0.17 -13.53 1.36
C GLY A 69 -0.43 -14.01 2.67
N ILE A 70 -0.50 -13.15 3.69
CA ILE A 70 -1.08 -13.49 4.99
C ILE A 70 -2.57 -13.81 4.87
N LEU A 71 -3.36 -12.98 4.14
CA LEU A 71 -4.79 -13.19 3.98
C LEU A 71 -5.16 -14.52 3.31
N VAL A 72 -4.29 -15.04 2.44
CA VAL A 72 -4.49 -16.34 1.80
C VAL A 72 -3.96 -17.46 2.68
N HIS A 73 -2.81 -17.27 3.32
CA HIS A 73 -2.20 -18.26 4.21
C HIS A 73 -3.07 -18.61 5.42
N GLU A 74 -3.78 -17.64 5.98
CA GLU A 74 -4.77 -17.88 7.04
C GLU A 74 -5.86 -18.87 6.62
N GLU A 75 -6.28 -18.88 5.35
CA GLU A 75 -7.25 -19.85 4.85
C GLU A 75 -6.63 -21.25 4.60
N GLU A 76 -5.37 -21.27 4.23
CA GLU A 76 -4.61 -22.50 4.06
C GLU A 76 -4.45 -23.21 5.42
N GLU A 77 -4.03 -22.49 6.45
CA GLU A 77 -3.89 -23.01 7.82
C GLU A 77 -5.22 -23.39 8.45
N ALA A 78 -6.31 -22.67 8.17
CA ALA A 78 -7.65 -22.92 8.72
C ALA A 78 -8.32 -24.21 8.19
N GLY A 79 -7.66 -24.97 7.31
CA GLY A 79 -8.17 -26.24 6.81
C GLY A 79 -7.99 -26.43 5.30
N ASN A 80 -6.86 -25.97 4.76
CA ASN A 80 -6.45 -26.24 3.37
C ASN A 80 -7.52 -25.84 2.35
N PHE A 81 -8.13 -24.67 2.53
CA PHE A 81 -9.21 -24.12 1.71
C PHE A 81 -10.55 -24.91 1.74
N TYR A 82 -10.70 -25.95 2.53
CA TYR A 82 -11.95 -26.74 2.61
C TYR A 82 -13.15 -25.86 2.96
N GLY A 83 -13.01 -24.93 3.89
CA GLY A 83 -14.07 -24.00 4.25
C GLY A 83 -14.53 -23.09 3.09
N LEU A 84 -13.60 -22.67 2.24
CA LEU A 84 -13.90 -21.89 1.02
C LEU A 84 -14.56 -22.74 -0.06
N LEU A 85 -14.13 -24.01 -0.21
CA LEU A 85 -14.64 -24.93 -1.23
C LEU A 85 -16.04 -25.47 -0.89
N GLN A 86 -16.36 -25.64 0.39
CA GLN A 86 -17.67 -26.08 0.88
C GLN A 86 -18.73 -24.97 0.88
N CYS A 87 -18.31 -23.69 0.84
CA CYS A 87 -19.24 -22.59 0.72
C CYS A 87 -19.99 -22.67 -0.61
N SER A 88 -21.33 -22.65 -0.57
CA SER A 88 -22.21 -22.59 -1.75
C SER A 88 -22.11 -21.27 -2.54
N ARG A 89 -21.10 -20.46 -2.29
CA ARG A 89 -20.87 -19.15 -2.88
C ARG A 89 -19.94 -19.21 -4.09
N LYS A 90 -20.18 -18.29 -5.05
CA LYS A 90 -19.33 -18.18 -6.25
C LYS A 90 -17.88 -17.82 -5.83
N ARG A 91 -16.89 -18.47 -6.43
CA ARG A 91 -15.44 -18.24 -6.16
C ARG A 91 -15.04 -16.77 -6.38
N SER A 92 -15.61 -16.11 -7.40
CA SER A 92 -15.39 -14.68 -7.65
C SER A 92 -15.82 -13.79 -6.48
N SER A 93 -16.90 -14.16 -5.77
CA SER A 93 -17.36 -13.41 -4.61
C SER A 93 -16.43 -13.54 -3.41
N LEU A 94 -15.79 -14.70 -3.24
CA LEU A 94 -14.78 -14.93 -2.18
C LEU A 94 -13.48 -14.14 -2.50
N TYR A 95 -13.05 -14.19 -3.75
CA TYR A 95 -11.90 -13.40 -4.23
C TYR A 95 -12.13 -11.89 -4.02
N LEU A 96 -13.28 -11.37 -4.42
CA LEU A 96 -13.65 -9.96 -4.23
C LEU A 96 -13.75 -9.58 -2.73
N GLY A 97 -14.17 -10.52 -1.88
CA GLY A 97 -14.17 -10.32 -0.43
C GLY A 97 -12.77 -10.06 0.12
N LYS A 98 -11.80 -10.91 -0.24
CA LYS A 98 -10.38 -10.74 0.16
C LYS A 98 -9.74 -9.51 -0.47
N PHE A 99 -10.03 -9.26 -1.75
CA PHE A 99 -9.57 -8.06 -2.45
C PHE A 99 -10.05 -6.78 -1.75
N SER A 100 -11.34 -6.71 -1.40
CA SER A 100 -11.90 -5.55 -0.70
C SER A 100 -11.35 -5.39 0.72
N ALA A 101 -11.11 -6.47 1.45
CA ALA A 101 -10.47 -6.42 2.76
C ALA A 101 -9.03 -5.89 2.66
N ALA A 102 -8.23 -6.44 1.74
CA ALA A 102 -6.87 -5.97 1.49
C ALA A 102 -6.84 -4.49 1.07
N LEU A 103 -7.76 -4.08 0.19
CA LEU A 103 -7.88 -2.70 -0.26
C LEU A 103 -8.18 -1.74 0.91
N VAL A 104 -9.06 -2.11 1.82
CA VAL A 104 -9.37 -1.29 3.01
C VAL A 104 -8.15 -1.15 3.91
N PHE A 105 -7.38 -2.21 4.13
CA PHE A 105 -6.15 -2.13 4.92
C PHE A 105 -5.10 -1.21 4.26
N LEU A 106 -4.85 -1.35 2.96
CA LEU A 106 -3.91 -0.51 2.22
C LEU A 106 -4.35 0.95 2.18
N THR A 107 -5.63 1.18 1.90
CA THR A 107 -6.21 2.54 1.89
C THR A 107 -6.10 3.18 3.27
N GLY A 108 -6.54 2.49 4.31
CA GLY A 108 -6.46 2.96 5.70
C GLY A 108 -5.03 3.31 6.12
N SER A 109 -4.07 2.43 5.82
CA SER A 109 -2.64 2.64 6.10
C SER A 109 -2.10 3.86 5.35
N THR A 110 -2.39 3.98 4.04
CA THR A 110 -1.91 5.10 3.21
C THR A 110 -2.49 6.43 3.67
N PHE A 111 -3.80 6.50 3.92
CA PHE A 111 -4.43 7.74 4.39
C PHE A 111 -3.98 8.11 5.81
N LEU A 112 -3.85 7.16 6.71
CA LEU A 112 -3.37 7.40 8.07
C LEU A 112 -1.96 8.03 8.05
N THR A 113 -1.02 7.42 7.32
CA THR A 113 0.35 7.95 7.19
C THR A 113 0.33 9.34 6.58
N THR A 114 -0.41 9.51 5.48
CA THR A 114 -0.48 10.77 4.74
C THR A 114 -1.07 11.89 5.58
N LEU A 115 -2.12 11.62 6.35
CA LEU A 115 -2.72 12.60 7.26
C LEU A 115 -1.74 13.03 8.36
N ILE A 116 -1.08 12.08 9.01
CA ILE A 116 -0.12 12.41 10.09
C ILE A 116 1.05 13.24 9.53
N ILE A 117 1.62 12.83 8.38
CA ILE A 117 2.75 13.54 7.78
C ILE A 117 2.32 14.93 7.29
N SER A 118 1.22 15.03 6.54
CA SER A 118 0.79 16.31 5.96
C SER A 118 0.44 17.32 7.03
N THR A 119 -0.32 16.93 8.07
CA THR A 119 -0.66 17.82 9.19
C THR A 119 0.57 18.20 10.00
N GLY A 120 1.45 17.24 10.30
CA GLY A 120 2.70 17.48 11.02
C GLY A 120 3.66 18.41 10.27
N LEU A 121 3.82 18.22 8.95
CA LEU A 121 4.65 19.12 8.12
C LEU A 121 4.03 20.50 7.99
N CYS A 122 2.72 20.62 7.82
CA CYS A 122 2.05 21.93 7.81
C CYS A 122 2.28 22.69 9.11
N PHE A 123 2.20 22.01 10.24
CA PHE A 123 2.47 22.61 11.55
C PHE A 123 3.95 23.02 11.72
N LEU A 124 4.90 22.15 11.34
CA LEU A 124 6.34 22.40 11.46
C LEU A 124 6.84 23.49 10.50
N LEU A 125 6.33 23.52 9.26
CA LEU A 125 6.77 24.44 8.21
C LEU A 125 5.88 25.68 8.07
N GLN A 126 4.83 25.79 8.89
CA GLN A 126 3.84 26.90 8.88
C GLN A 126 3.24 27.19 7.50
N LYS A 127 2.94 26.13 6.72
CA LYS A 127 2.35 26.21 5.39
C LYS A 127 0.97 25.56 5.34
N GLU A 128 -0.08 26.34 5.19
CA GLU A 128 -1.48 25.87 5.25
C GLU A 128 -1.93 25.01 4.05
N ARG A 129 -1.31 25.13 2.86
CA ARG A 129 -1.82 24.55 1.61
C ARG A 129 -1.31 23.13 1.29
N GLY A 130 -0.59 22.48 2.18
CA GLY A 130 0.04 21.17 1.90
C GLY A 130 -0.91 19.97 1.97
N VAL A 131 -1.91 19.98 2.86
CA VAL A 131 -2.72 18.79 3.18
C VAL A 131 -3.51 18.27 1.98
N GLY A 132 -4.16 19.16 1.22
CA GLY A 132 -4.92 18.78 0.03
C GLY A 132 -4.07 18.09 -1.03
N LEU A 133 -2.86 18.61 -1.26
CA LEU A 133 -1.90 18.02 -2.21
C LEU A 133 -1.51 16.59 -1.80
N PHE A 134 -1.22 16.37 -0.52
CA PHE A 134 -0.88 15.04 0.00
C PHE A 134 -2.05 14.07 -0.09
N LEU A 135 -3.28 14.51 0.19
CA LEU A 135 -4.47 13.67 0.09
C LEU A 135 -4.79 13.27 -1.36
N THR A 136 -4.66 14.19 -2.32
CA THR A 136 -4.84 13.85 -3.73
C THR A 136 -3.82 12.82 -4.20
N ALA A 137 -2.55 12.98 -3.80
CA ALA A 137 -1.51 12.00 -4.09
C ALA A 137 -1.79 10.62 -3.47
N ALA A 138 -2.29 10.58 -2.22
CA ALA A 138 -2.69 9.34 -1.56
C ALA A 138 -3.83 8.64 -2.30
N CYS A 139 -4.87 9.38 -2.74
CA CYS A 139 -5.94 8.83 -3.57
C CYS A 139 -5.39 8.22 -4.87
N LEU A 140 -4.52 8.94 -5.56
CA LEU A 140 -3.92 8.48 -6.81
C LEU A 140 -3.01 7.26 -6.59
N ALA A 141 -2.21 7.24 -5.53
CA ALA A 141 -1.40 6.07 -5.16
C ALA A 141 -2.25 4.83 -4.91
N VAL A 142 -3.38 4.98 -4.20
CA VAL A 142 -4.35 3.88 -3.96
C VAL A 142 -4.98 3.41 -5.27
N CYS A 143 -5.35 4.32 -6.19
CA CYS A 143 -5.82 3.92 -7.51
C CYS A 143 -4.75 3.15 -8.29
N GLY A 144 -3.50 3.59 -8.22
CA GLY A 144 -2.37 2.93 -8.90
C GLY A 144 -2.06 1.53 -8.35
N VAL A 145 -2.37 1.27 -7.07
CA VAL A 145 -2.08 -0.03 -6.45
C VAL A 145 -3.12 -1.12 -6.78
N LEU A 146 -4.30 -0.77 -7.30
CA LEU A 146 -5.38 -1.72 -7.58
C LEU A 146 -4.95 -2.90 -8.49
N PRO A 147 -4.29 -2.68 -9.64
CA PRO A 147 -3.84 -3.79 -10.48
C PRO A 147 -2.76 -4.63 -9.80
N VAL A 148 -1.86 -4.01 -9.04
CA VAL A 148 -0.84 -4.72 -8.26
C VAL A 148 -1.49 -5.64 -7.23
N LEU A 149 -2.48 -5.14 -6.51
CA LEU A 149 -3.23 -5.91 -5.52
C LEU A 149 -3.94 -7.12 -6.15
N ALA A 150 -4.56 -6.95 -7.33
CA ALA A 150 -5.21 -8.04 -8.05
C ALA A 150 -4.21 -9.14 -8.45
N VAL A 151 -3.06 -8.75 -9.00
CA VAL A 151 -1.99 -9.68 -9.39
C VAL A 151 -1.45 -10.44 -8.17
N HIS A 152 -1.14 -9.73 -7.09
CA HIS A 152 -0.59 -10.34 -5.87
C HIS A 152 -1.58 -11.29 -5.18
N LEU A 153 -2.85 -10.93 -5.15
CA LEU A 153 -3.88 -11.83 -4.60
C LEU A 153 -4.00 -13.11 -5.43
N TRP A 154 -3.93 -13.01 -6.77
CA TRP A 154 -3.89 -14.17 -7.63
C TRP A 154 -2.63 -15.04 -7.38
N ILE A 155 -1.45 -14.42 -7.29
CA ILE A 155 -0.19 -15.13 -6.99
C ILE A 155 -0.27 -15.84 -5.63
N SER A 156 -0.84 -15.18 -4.62
CA SER A 156 -1.00 -15.76 -3.28
C SER A 156 -1.86 -17.03 -3.31
N PHE A 157 -2.96 -17.02 -4.07
CA PHE A 157 -3.80 -18.21 -4.22
C PHE A 157 -3.16 -19.32 -5.05
N ALA A 158 -2.36 -18.97 -6.07
CA ALA A 158 -1.78 -19.95 -6.99
C ALA A 158 -0.48 -20.57 -6.44
N PHE A 159 0.35 -19.80 -5.74
CA PHE A 159 1.72 -20.16 -5.39
C PHE A 159 2.05 -19.94 -3.89
N GLY A 160 1.08 -19.48 -3.10
CA GLY A 160 1.24 -19.27 -1.68
C GLY A 160 1.91 -17.95 -1.28
N MET A 161 2.07 -17.75 0.04
CA MET A 161 2.59 -16.51 0.63
C MET A 161 4.01 -16.17 0.17
N GLY A 162 4.92 -17.16 0.12
CA GLY A 162 6.32 -16.94 -0.23
C GLY A 162 6.49 -16.36 -1.63
N ALA A 163 5.71 -16.85 -2.61
CA ALA A 163 5.73 -16.35 -3.98
C ALA A 163 5.23 -14.90 -4.05
N SER A 164 4.15 -14.57 -3.33
CA SER A 164 3.63 -13.21 -3.31
C SER A 164 4.63 -12.21 -2.72
N VAL A 165 5.30 -12.56 -1.63
CA VAL A 165 6.34 -11.73 -1.02
C VAL A 165 7.54 -11.58 -1.96
N GLY A 166 7.99 -12.68 -2.60
CA GLY A 166 9.09 -12.66 -3.58
C GLY A 166 8.80 -11.74 -4.76
N VAL A 167 7.59 -11.84 -5.34
CA VAL A 167 7.15 -10.94 -6.41
C VAL A 167 7.01 -9.49 -5.91
N GLY A 168 6.63 -9.28 -4.66
CA GLY A 168 6.62 -7.95 -4.02
C GLY A 168 8.00 -7.31 -3.95
N ILE A 169 9.03 -8.10 -3.62
CA ILE A 169 10.44 -7.64 -3.63
C ILE A 169 10.90 -7.29 -5.05
N CYS A 170 10.61 -8.15 -6.03
CA CYS A 170 10.91 -7.83 -7.44
C CYS A 170 10.15 -6.58 -7.91
N GLY A 171 8.89 -6.48 -7.54
CA GLY A 171 8.02 -5.33 -7.85
C GLY A 171 8.54 -4.02 -7.26
N LEU A 172 9.06 -4.06 -6.02
CA LEU A 172 9.75 -2.91 -5.40
C LEU A 172 10.95 -2.46 -6.25
N LEU A 173 11.80 -3.39 -6.69
CA LEU A 173 12.95 -3.05 -7.53
C LEU A 173 12.50 -2.41 -8.85
N LEU A 174 11.47 -2.97 -9.49
CA LEU A 174 10.90 -2.40 -10.72
C LEU A 174 10.27 -1.03 -10.47
N ALA A 175 9.55 -0.85 -9.37
CA ALA A 175 8.94 0.43 -9.00
C ALA A 175 10.01 1.51 -8.75
N VAL A 176 11.11 1.18 -8.06
CA VAL A 176 12.22 2.11 -7.84
C VAL A 176 12.93 2.41 -9.16
N LEU A 177 13.32 1.40 -9.94
CA LEU A 177 14.09 1.61 -11.16
C LEU A 177 13.28 2.30 -12.27
N LEU A 178 12.06 1.83 -12.53
CA LEU A 178 11.24 2.33 -13.64
C LEU A 178 10.25 3.41 -13.23
N GLY A 179 9.84 3.43 -11.96
CA GLY A 179 8.89 4.43 -11.45
C GLY A 179 9.53 5.78 -11.15
N SER A 180 10.79 5.80 -10.66
CA SER A 180 11.44 7.01 -10.17
C SER A 180 12.58 7.53 -11.06
N THR A 181 13.01 6.78 -12.08
CA THR A 181 14.10 7.18 -12.97
C THR A 181 13.63 7.37 -14.40
N SER A 182 14.43 8.03 -15.21
CA SER A 182 14.20 8.23 -16.64
C SER A 182 14.21 6.92 -17.46
N LEU A 183 14.78 5.86 -16.92
CA LEU A 183 14.76 4.54 -17.55
C LEU A 183 13.34 4.03 -17.82
N GLY A 184 12.39 4.42 -16.99
CA GLY A 184 11.01 3.98 -17.10
C GLY A 184 10.10 4.86 -17.97
N ASP A 185 10.54 6.01 -18.45
CA ASP A 185 9.65 7.00 -19.10
C ASP A 185 8.88 6.46 -20.32
N HIS A 186 9.43 5.44 -21.01
CA HIS A 186 8.78 4.80 -22.15
C HIS A 186 8.19 3.43 -21.86
N ILE A 187 8.39 2.86 -20.65
CA ILE A 187 8.06 1.46 -20.33
C ILE A 187 7.14 1.34 -19.11
N TRP A 188 7.03 2.41 -18.29
CA TRP A 188 6.31 2.37 -17.01
C TRP A 188 4.86 1.86 -17.12
N TYR A 189 4.17 2.16 -18.22
CA TYR A 189 2.78 1.73 -18.45
C TYR A 189 2.62 0.22 -18.62
N ALA A 190 3.69 -0.50 -18.95
CA ALA A 190 3.68 -1.97 -19.05
C ALA A 190 3.90 -2.67 -17.70
N VAL A 191 4.37 -1.93 -16.68
CA VAL A 191 4.77 -2.48 -15.38
C VAL A 191 3.83 -1.99 -14.27
N PRO A 192 2.89 -2.82 -13.78
CA PRO A 192 1.89 -2.39 -12.80
C PRO A 192 2.46 -1.78 -11.52
N TRP A 193 3.63 -2.25 -11.06
CA TRP A 193 4.28 -1.75 -9.83
C TRP A 193 4.76 -0.30 -9.92
N THR A 194 4.88 0.27 -11.11
CA THR A 194 5.25 1.68 -11.30
C THR A 194 4.07 2.63 -11.16
N TYR A 195 2.82 2.13 -11.30
CA TYR A 195 1.62 2.97 -11.27
C TYR A 195 1.46 3.76 -9.98
N PRO A 196 1.60 3.16 -8.77
CA PRO A 196 1.48 3.91 -7.54
C PRO A 196 2.47 5.07 -7.46
N VAL A 197 3.70 4.88 -7.97
CA VAL A 197 4.76 5.90 -7.97
C VAL A 197 4.43 7.07 -8.91
N LYS A 198 4.17 6.76 -10.18
CA LYS A 198 3.85 7.79 -11.19
C LYS A 198 2.58 8.55 -10.83
N MET A 199 1.54 7.85 -10.36
CA MET A 199 0.29 8.48 -9.95
C MET A 199 0.44 9.36 -8.71
N ALA A 200 1.22 8.92 -7.70
CA ALA A 200 1.47 9.72 -6.51
C ALA A 200 2.26 11.01 -6.82
N MET A 201 3.13 10.99 -7.82
CA MET A 201 3.93 12.16 -8.22
C MET A 201 3.18 13.14 -9.13
N PHE A 202 2.10 12.70 -9.79
CA PHE A 202 1.34 13.51 -10.73
C PHE A 202 0.86 14.86 -10.20
N PRO A 203 0.40 15.05 -8.94
CA PRO A 203 -0.03 16.35 -8.43
C PRO A 203 1.08 17.40 -8.32
N MET A 204 2.35 17.01 -8.42
CA MET A 204 3.51 17.90 -8.38
C MET A 204 4.28 17.99 -9.70
N ALA A 205 3.91 17.20 -10.71
CA ALA A 205 4.46 17.25 -12.05
C ALA A 205 3.85 18.42 -12.82
#